data_b15c65a0636d8c4af597441368f7a5e3
#
_entry.id   b15c65a0636d8c4af597441368f7a5e3
#
_cell.length_a   1.000
_cell.length_b   1.000
_cell.length_c   1.000
_cell.angle_alpha   90.00
_cell.angle_beta   90.00
_cell.angle_gamma   90.00
#
_symmetry.space_group_name_H-M   'P 1'
#
loop_
_entity.id
_entity.type
_entity.pdbx_description
1 polymer ?
#
loop_
_entity_poly.entity_id
_entity_poly.type
_entity_poly.pdbx_seq_one_letter_code
_entity_poly.pdbx_strand_id
1 'polypeptide(L)'
;TITGGMKPRHFNMISASTGSGKSRISVSNICHTFAVEYYDNKLKKFVPNPHGTQNAVLYIGTEMELISEVEPIMLAYIADVPQDHIMDYDYAEGEYERILYAIDVLDRSQIYLEYVPDYDISTLEQTIEKYVLQKNVRHVYFDYIHITTDLIAEFQGEAKAKMQLREDQVLSNVGTKLKELTRKYDISLDTWTQVSGDWKNENNRDQTIIRGAKALSDKVDCGSIMMRPTVAELKKIDPILKNRFGGQKPNLYIATYKNRGGKFVNVK
;
A
#
# COMPACT_ATOMS: atom_id res chain seq x y z
N THR A 1 -15.88 -4.75 -6.22
CA THR A 1 -14.96 -3.85 -5.52
C THR A 1 -15.35 -2.40 -5.71
N ILE A 2 -15.21 -1.55 -4.66
CA ILE A 2 -15.58 -0.12 -4.71
C ILE A 2 -14.71 0.63 -5.73
N THR A 3 -13.41 0.32 -5.77
CA THR A 3 -12.42 0.97 -6.64
C THR A 3 -12.36 0.38 -8.04
N GLY A 4 -12.95 -0.78 -8.28
CA GLY A 4 -12.84 -1.52 -9.53
C GLY A 4 -11.56 -2.34 -9.66
N GLY A 5 -10.76 -2.44 -8.59
CA GLY A 5 -9.51 -3.20 -8.54
C GLY A 5 -8.32 -2.45 -9.16
N MET A 6 -7.17 -3.10 -9.17
CA MET A 6 -5.96 -2.64 -9.82
C MET A 6 -6.12 -2.73 -11.35
N LYS A 7 -5.86 -1.64 -12.04
CA LYS A 7 -5.98 -1.58 -13.50
C LYS A 7 -4.69 -1.06 -14.13
N PRO A 8 -4.30 -1.54 -15.31
CA PRO A 8 -3.17 -0.97 -16.04
C PRO A 8 -3.32 0.54 -16.21
N ARG A 9 -2.21 1.27 -16.14
CA ARG A 9 -2.13 2.74 -16.26
C ARG A 9 -2.84 3.52 -15.16
N HIS A 10 -3.20 2.86 -14.06
CA HIS A 10 -3.81 3.52 -12.91
C HIS A 10 -2.75 3.82 -11.85
N PHE A 11 -2.86 5.03 -11.32
CA PHE A 11 -2.12 5.52 -10.17
C PHE A 11 -3.10 5.66 -9.01
N ASN A 12 -2.97 4.84 -7.98
CA ASN A 12 -3.83 4.80 -6.82
C ASN A 12 -3.06 5.25 -5.58
N MET A 13 -3.72 5.94 -4.67
CA MET A 13 -3.09 6.45 -3.46
C MET A 13 -4.01 6.31 -2.26
N ILE A 14 -3.44 5.85 -1.16
CA ILE A 14 -4.09 5.86 0.14
C ILE A 14 -3.30 6.78 1.08
N SER A 15 -3.98 7.74 1.68
CA SER A 15 -3.38 8.66 2.65
C SER A 15 -3.75 8.21 4.06
N ALA A 16 -2.79 8.20 4.98
CA ALA A 16 -3.04 7.78 6.35
C ALA A 16 -2.06 8.44 7.33
N SER A 17 -2.42 8.45 8.61
CA SER A 17 -1.54 8.97 9.66
C SER A 17 -0.35 8.04 9.92
N THR A 18 0.71 8.61 10.48
CA THR A 18 1.85 7.82 10.97
C THR A 18 1.37 6.80 12.01
N GLY A 19 1.93 5.59 12.00
CA GLY A 19 1.57 4.52 12.92
C GLY A 19 0.18 3.90 12.70
N SER A 20 -0.48 4.19 11.56
CA SER A 20 -1.80 3.62 11.23
C SER A 20 -1.74 2.23 10.58
N GLY A 21 -0.55 1.69 10.33
CA GLY A 21 -0.37 0.38 9.72
C GLY A 21 -0.35 0.38 8.19
N LYS A 22 0.04 1.51 7.55
CA LYS A 22 0.15 1.63 6.08
C LYS A 22 0.89 0.47 5.44
N SER A 23 2.16 0.32 5.79
CA SER A 23 3.04 -0.69 5.20
C SER A 23 2.55 -2.11 5.47
N ARG A 24 2.05 -2.37 6.69
CA ARG A 24 1.46 -3.67 7.04
C ARG A 24 0.26 -4.02 6.15
N ILE A 25 -0.60 -3.04 5.85
CA ILE A 25 -1.75 -3.24 4.96
C ILE A 25 -1.27 -3.44 3.51
N SER A 26 -0.26 -2.70 3.05
CA SER A 26 0.36 -2.92 1.73
C SER A 26 0.85 -4.35 1.58
N VAL A 27 1.69 -4.79 2.51
CA VAL A 27 2.28 -6.13 2.50
C VAL A 27 1.22 -7.22 2.59
N SER A 28 0.23 -7.07 3.47
CA SER A 28 -0.89 -8.01 3.58
C SER A 28 -1.73 -8.08 2.29
N ASN A 29 -1.97 -6.93 1.63
CA ASN A 29 -2.67 -6.89 0.34
C ASN A 29 -1.88 -7.58 -0.78
N ILE A 30 -0.56 -7.45 -0.77
CA ILE A 30 0.32 -8.16 -1.70
C ILE A 30 0.17 -9.67 -1.50
N CYS A 31 0.30 -10.17 -0.28
CA CYS A 31 0.11 -11.59 0.02
C CYS A 31 -1.30 -12.06 -0.36
N HIS A 32 -2.34 -11.30 0.02
CA HIS A 32 -3.72 -11.61 -0.32
C HIS A 32 -3.96 -11.76 -1.83
N THR A 33 -3.27 -10.96 -2.64
CA THR A 33 -3.53 -10.88 -4.09
C THR A 33 -2.56 -11.74 -4.90
N PHE A 34 -1.32 -11.91 -4.46
CA PHE A 34 -0.25 -12.48 -5.29
C PHE A 34 0.39 -13.76 -4.72
N ALA A 35 0.19 -14.09 -3.44
CA ALA A 35 0.63 -15.39 -2.92
C ALA A 35 -0.16 -16.52 -3.57
N VAL A 36 0.53 -17.59 -3.95
CA VAL A 36 -0.11 -18.73 -4.64
C VAL A 36 -0.96 -19.59 -3.70
N GLU A 37 -0.62 -19.63 -2.42
CA GLU A 37 -1.31 -20.37 -1.37
C GLU A 37 -1.32 -19.57 -0.06
N TYR A 38 -2.18 -19.96 0.88
CA TYR A 38 -2.16 -19.50 2.28
C TYR A 38 -2.70 -20.59 3.19
N TYR A 39 -2.37 -20.53 4.48
CA TYR A 39 -2.89 -21.44 5.47
C TYR A 39 -4.33 -21.11 5.84
N ASP A 40 -5.23 -22.09 5.70
CA ASP A 40 -6.62 -21.98 6.14
C ASP A 40 -6.76 -22.58 7.54
N ASN A 41 -6.97 -21.75 8.52
CA ASN A 41 -7.07 -22.17 9.92
C ASN A 41 -8.31 -23.03 10.23
N LYS A 42 -9.35 -22.95 9.41
CA LYS A 42 -10.54 -23.82 9.54
C LYS A 42 -10.26 -25.21 9.01
N LEU A 43 -9.59 -25.29 7.88
CA LEU A 43 -9.22 -26.55 7.23
C LEU A 43 -7.92 -27.15 7.78
N LYS A 44 -7.15 -26.38 8.59
CA LYS A 44 -5.86 -26.78 9.16
C LYS A 44 -4.84 -27.23 8.10
N LYS A 45 -4.83 -26.59 6.94
CA LYS A 45 -3.92 -26.88 5.83
C LYS A 45 -3.72 -25.67 4.92
N PHE A 46 -2.66 -25.70 4.13
CA PHE A 46 -2.49 -24.76 3.04
C PHE A 46 -3.48 -25.04 1.92
N VAL A 47 -4.03 -24.00 1.36
CA VAL A 47 -4.99 -24.04 0.25
C VAL A 47 -4.59 -23.07 -0.84
N PRO A 48 -4.89 -23.37 -2.13
CA PRO A 48 -4.68 -22.42 -3.20
C PRO A 48 -5.39 -21.11 -2.91
N ASN A 49 -4.73 -20.00 -3.18
CA ASN A 49 -5.30 -18.68 -2.96
C ASN A 49 -6.42 -18.39 -3.98
N PRO A 50 -7.69 -18.29 -3.57
CA PRO A 50 -8.81 -18.08 -4.50
C PRO A 50 -8.80 -16.66 -5.09
N HIS A 51 -8.08 -15.74 -4.47
CA HIS A 51 -7.90 -14.37 -4.93
C HIS A 51 -6.57 -14.17 -5.66
N GLY A 52 -5.71 -15.20 -5.63
CA GLY A 52 -4.37 -15.16 -6.19
C GLY A 52 -4.41 -14.92 -7.70
N THR A 53 -3.51 -14.09 -8.16
CA THR A 53 -3.23 -13.86 -9.57
C THR A 53 -1.83 -14.38 -9.91
N GLN A 54 -1.66 -14.86 -11.13
CA GLN A 54 -0.34 -15.27 -11.64
C GLN A 54 0.49 -14.06 -12.14
N ASN A 55 0.00 -12.84 -11.95
CA ASN A 55 0.75 -11.64 -12.32
C ASN A 55 1.88 -11.39 -11.32
N ALA A 56 2.98 -10.87 -11.84
CA ALA A 56 4.09 -10.44 -11.01
C ALA A 56 3.82 -9.07 -10.35
N VAL A 57 4.26 -8.93 -9.11
CA VAL A 57 4.18 -7.68 -8.34
C VAL A 57 5.56 -7.27 -7.84
N LEU A 58 5.82 -5.97 -7.83
CA LEU A 58 6.99 -5.37 -7.21
C LEU A 58 6.54 -4.51 -6.02
N TYR A 59 7.12 -4.78 -4.86
CA TYR A 59 7.06 -3.91 -3.71
C TYR A 59 8.36 -3.10 -3.62
N ILE A 60 8.25 -1.79 -3.54
CA ILE A 60 9.36 -0.87 -3.33
C ILE A 60 9.15 -0.22 -1.96
N GLY A 61 9.95 -0.62 -0.98
CA GLY A 61 9.94 -0.05 0.36
C GLY A 61 10.94 1.10 0.49
N THR A 62 10.56 2.15 1.20
CA THR A 62 11.42 3.30 1.48
C THR A 62 11.77 3.47 2.95
N GLU A 63 11.02 2.85 3.86
CA GLU A 63 11.27 2.93 5.31
C GLU A 63 11.53 1.57 5.93
N MET A 64 10.71 0.56 5.60
CA MET A 64 10.79 -0.76 6.23
C MET A 64 11.89 -1.59 5.58
N GLU A 65 12.73 -2.18 6.41
CA GLU A 65 13.76 -3.11 5.98
C GLU A 65 13.12 -4.43 5.53
N LEU A 66 13.60 -5.00 4.41
CA LEU A 66 12.93 -6.14 3.78
C LEU A 66 12.94 -7.39 4.66
N ILE A 67 14.12 -7.79 5.13
CA ILE A 67 14.31 -9.07 5.83
C ILE A 67 13.74 -9.02 7.26
N SER A 68 14.01 -7.94 7.98
CA SER A 68 13.66 -7.85 9.40
C SER A 68 12.24 -7.35 9.65
N GLU A 69 11.58 -6.70 8.67
CA GLU A 69 10.27 -6.10 8.87
C GLU A 69 9.22 -6.55 7.85
N VAL A 70 9.53 -6.55 6.54
CA VAL A 70 8.56 -6.86 5.49
C VAL A 70 8.29 -8.36 5.40
N GLU A 71 9.34 -9.18 5.31
CA GLU A 71 9.21 -10.64 5.20
C GLU A 71 8.48 -11.27 6.38
N PRO A 72 8.72 -10.90 7.66
CA PRO A 72 7.94 -11.43 8.78
C PRO A 72 6.45 -11.15 8.69
N ILE A 73 6.03 -10.00 8.12
CA ILE A 73 4.61 -9.72 7.88
C ILE A 73 4.05 -10.64 6.81
N MET A 74 4.81 -10.90 5.73
CA MET A 74 4.40 -11.82 4.67
C MET A 74 4.23 -13.25 5.20
N LEU A 75 5.22 -13.73 5.94
CA LEU A 75 5.19 -15.06 6.55
C LEU A 75 4.02 -15.19 7.54
N ALA A 76 3.81 -14.20 8.40
CA ALA A 76 2.70 -14.16 9.33
C ALA A 76 1.34 -14.27 8.62
N TYR A 77 1.19 -13.56 7.49
CA TYR A 77 -0.04 -13.59 6.70
C TYR A 77 -0.26 -14.95 6.02
N ILE A 78 0.77 -15.50 5.37
CA ILE A 78 0.67 -16.73 4.58
C ILE A 78 0.53 -17.96 5.47
N ALA A 79 1.28 -17.99 6.59
CA ALA A 79 1.25 -19.09 7.55
C ALA A 79 0.08 -19.04 8.54
N ASP A 80 -0.66 -17.93 8.60
CA ASP A 80 -1.63 -17.62 9.66
C ASP A 80 -1.03 -17.82 11.07
N VAL A 81 0.13 -17.16 11.29
CA VAL A 81 0.88 -17.16 12.55
C VAL A 81 0.99 -15.72 13.04
N PRO A 82 0.83 -15.46 14.34
CA PRO A 82 1.09 -14.13 14.90
C PRO A 82 2.52 -13.66 14.58
N GLN A 83 2.67 -12.40 14.14
CA GLN A 83 3.99 -11.89 13.76
C GLN A 83 4.96 -11.84 14.93
N ASP A 84 4.49 -11.58 16.14
CA ASP A 84 5.29 -11.60 17.37
C ASP A 84 5.92 -12.96 17.62
N HIS A 85 5.20 -14.07 17.37
CA HIS A 85 5.79 -15.41 17.46
C HIS A 85 6.97 -15.61 16.48
N ILE A 86 6.89 -15.01 15.30
CA ILE A 86 7.98 -15.08 14.31
C ILE A 86 9.16 -14.23 14.78
N MET A 87 8.89 -13.02 15.27
CA MET A 87 9.93 -12.07 15.67
C MET A 87 10.66 -12.52 16.95
N ASP A 88 9.94 -13.14 17.88
CA ASP A 88 10.46 -13.57 19.18
C ASP A 88 10.97 -15.02 19.16
N TYR A 89 10.78 -15.73 18.03
CA TYR A 89 11.10 -17.17 17.88
C TYR A 89 10.36 -18.05 18.89
N ASP A 90 9.19 -17.63 19.32
CA ASP A 90 8.34 -18.32 20.31
C ASP A 90 7.13 -18.96 19.60
N TYR A 91 7.35 -20.11 19.05
CA TYR A 91 6.37 -20.82 18.20
C TYR A 91 5.46 -21.74 19.01
N ALA A 92 4.16 -21.64 18.80
CA ALA A 92 3.22 -22.67 19.23
C ALA A 92 3.37 -23.94 18.38
N GLU A 93 2.74 -25.03 18.83
CA GLU A 93 2.78 -26.31 18.11
C GLU A 93 2.32 -26.19 16.65
N GLY A 94 3.17 -26.64 15.72
CA GLY A 94 2.92 -26.66 14.27
C GLY A 94 3.10 -25.30 13.58
N GLU A 95 3.46 -24.23 14.31
CA GLU A 95 3.68 -22.91 13.69
C GLU A 95 4.98 -22.86 12.91
N TYR A 96 6.03 -23.46 13.43
CA TYR A 96 7.33 -23.48 12.77
C TYR A 96 7.26 -24.19 11.39
N GLU A 97 6.59 -25.32 11.32
CA GLU A 97 6.38 -26.05 10.06
C GLU A 97 5.55 -25.23 9.06
N ARG A 98 4.55 -24.48 9.55
CA ARG A 98 3.76 -23.59 8.70
C ARG A 98 4.59 -22.44 8.15
N ILE A 99 5.49 -21.88 8.96
CA ILE A 99 6.40 -20.82 8.53
C ILE A 99 7.37 -21.34 7.46
N LEU A 100 7.96 -22.51 7.65
CA LEU A 100 8.83 -23.13 6.63
C LEU A 100 8.09 -23.36 5.32
N TYR A 101 6.84 -23.83 5.37
CA TYR A 101 6.03 -23.97 4.17
C TYR A 101 5.67 -22.62 3.54
N ALA A 102 5.41 -21.59 4.34
CA ALA A 102 5.13 -20.26 3.85
C ALA A 102 6.33 -19.62 3.12
N ILE A 103 7.57 -19.95 3.50
CA ILE A 103 8.78 -19.57 2.75
C ILE A 103 8.75 -20.18 1.34
N ASP A 104 8.44 -21.46 1.22
CA ASP A 104 8.28 -22.13 -0.08
C ASP A 104 7.15 -21.50 -0.91
N VAL A 105 6.05 -21.09 -0.27
CA VAL A 105 4.96 -20.37 -0.95
C VAL A 105 5.46 -19.03 -1.50
N LEU A 106 6.24 -18.27 -0.73
CA LEU A 106 6.83 -17.00 -1.19
C LEU A 106 7.75 -17.20 -2.38
N ASP A 107 8.63 -18.20 -2.34
CA ASP A 107 9.55 -18.52 -3.44
C ASP A 107 8.82 -18.89 -4.74
N ARG A 108 7.66 -19.55 -4.64
CA ARG A 108 6.80 -19.88 -5.78
C ARG A 108 5.92 -18.73 -6.25
N SER A 109 5.76 -17.69 -5.43
CA SER A 109 4.97 -16.51 -5.75
C SER A 109 5.81 -15.50 -6.53
N GLN A 110 5.19 -14.82 -7.49
CA GLN A 110 5.90 -13.79 -8.27
C GLN A 110 5.87 -12.45 -7.54
N ILE A 111 6.35 -12.43 -6.31
CA ILE A 111 6.44 -11.25 -5.45
C ILE A 111 7.91 -10.83 -5.38
N TYR A 112 8.21 -9.63 -5.83
CA TYR A 112 9.56 -9.07 -5.82
C TYR A 112 9.63 -7.89 -4.85
N LEU A 113 10.73 -7.79 -4.11
CA LEU A 113 10.96 -6.78 -3.09
C LEU A 113 12.22 -5.99 -3.44
N GLU A 114 12.13 -4.65 -3.33
CA GLU A 114 13.28 -3.74 -3.43
C GLU A 114 13.22 -2.71 -2.31
N TYR A 115 14.38 -2.37 -1.76
CA TYR A 115 14.53 -1.34 -0.73
C TYR A 115 15.26 -0.13 -1.31
N VAL A 116 14.57 1.01 -1.38
CA VAL A 116 15.09 2.24 -2.00
C VAL A 116 14.79 3.43 -1.08
N PRO A 117 15.54 3.59 0.02
CA PRO A 117 15.26 4.60 1.05
C PRO A 117 15.43 6.04 0.54
N ASP A 118 16.53 6.31 -0.18
CA ASP A 118 16.88 7.63 -0.71
C ASP A 118 16.61 7.67 -2.22
N TYR A 119 15.32 7.63 -2.58
CA TYR A 119 14.93 7.60 -3.98
C TYR A 119 14.85 8.99 -4.62
N ASP A 120 15.19 9.06 -5.89
CA ASP A 120 14.75 10.05 -6.86
C ASP A 120 13.85 9.41 -7.92
N ILE A 121 13.31 10.18 -8.85
CA ILE A 121 12.44 9.64 -9.90
C ILE A 121 13.22 8.76 -10.86
N SER A 122 14.46 9.12 -11.15
CA SER A 122 15.32 8.35 -12.06
C SER A 122 15.62 6.95 -11.52
N THR A 123 16.00 6.84 -10.25
CA THR A 123 16.25 5.56 -9.57
C THR A 123 14.98 4.71 -9.49
N LEU A 124 13.85 5.34 -9.15
CA LEU A 124 12.56 4.65 -9.09
C LEU A 124 12.13 4.13 -10.46
N GLU A 125 12.31 4.93 -11.50
CA GLU A 125 12.01 4.54 -12.87
C GLU A 125 12.88 3.36 -13.33
N GLN A 126 14.20 3.41 -13.11
CA GLN A 126 15.13 2.32 -13.44
C GLN A 126 14.75 1.02 -12.72
N THR A 127 14.38 1.12 -11.44
CA THR A 127 13.92 -0.03 -10.65
C THR A 127 12.66 -0.63 -11.26
N ILE A 128 11.65 0.17 -11.55
CA ILE A 128 10.40 -0.30 -12.18
C ILE A 128 10.69 -0.92 -13.55
N GLU A 129 11.49 -0.24 -14.40
CA GLU A 129 11.84 -0.73 -15.73
C GLU A 129 12.51 -2.09 -15.71
N LYS A 130 13.50 -2.27 -14.81
CA LYS A 130 14.20 -3.55 -14.60
C LYS A 130 13.20 -4.69 -14.38
N TYR A 131 12.24 -4.52 -13.46
CA TYR A 131 11.28 -5.56 -13.11
C TYR A 131 10.19 -5.76 -14.17
N VAL A 132 9.76 -4.70 -14.84
CA VAL A 132 8.83 -4.81 -15.98
C VAL A 132 9.46 -5.62 -17.10
N LEU A 133 10.70 -5.33 -17.47
CA LEU A 133 11.37 -6.00 -18.60
C LEU A 133 11.83 -7.43 -18.24
N GLN A 134 12.38 -7.65 -17.06
CA GLN A 134 12.97 -8.93 -16.68
C GLN A 134 11.98 -9.93 -16.07
N LYS A 135 10.96 -9.43 -15.37
CA LYS A 135 10.02 -10.22 -14.56
C LYS A 135 8.56 -10.05 -14.99
N ASN A 136 8.29 -9.27 -16.03
CA ASN A 136 6.94 -8.97 -16.52
C ASN A 136 6.02 -8.41 -15.43
N VAL A 137 6.56 -7.60 -14.51
CA VAL A 137 5.79 -6.95 -13.46
C VAL A 137 4.75 -6.03 -14.08
N ARG A 138 3.51 -6.10 -13.59
CA ARG A 138 2.38 -5.25 -13.99
C ARG A 138 1.75 -4.50 -12.82
N HIS A 139 2.12 -4.84 -11.60
CA HIS A 139 1.64 -4.22 -10.37
C HIS A 139 2.84 -3.75 -9.55
N VAL A 140 2.81 -2.49 -9.13
CA VAL A 140 3.86 -1.89 -8.29
C VAL A 140 3.20 -1.32 -7.04
N TYR A 141 3.70 -1.71 -5.88
CA TYR A 141 3.42 -1.10 -4.59
C TYR A 141 4.61 -0.26 -4.18
N PHE A 142 4.41 1.05 -4.06
CA PHE A 142 5.44 1.99 -3.64
C PHE A 142 5.11 2.53 -2.24
N ASP A 143 5.84 2.11 -1.24
CA ASP A 143 5.57 2.39 0.17
C ASP A 143 6.76 3.14 0.80
N TYR A 144 6.70 4.47 0.84
CA TYR A 144 5.64 5.39 0.48
C TYR A 144 6.23 6.69 -0.13
N ILE A 145 5.37 7.60 -0.59
CA ILE A 145 5.80 8.92 -1.07
C ILE A 145 6.19 9.81 0.11
N HIS A 146 7.46 10.16 0.19
CA HIS A 146 8.02 11.19 1.07
C HIS A 146 9.08 12.00 0.30
N ILE A 147 9.49 13.12 0.84
CA ILE A 147 10.49 13.98 0.20
C ILE A 147 11.88 13.56 0.67
N THR A 148 12.73 13.17 -0.28
CA THR A 148 14.14 12.88 -0.08
C THR A 148 15.01 14.05 -0.54
N THR A 149 16.27 14.08 -0.10
CA THR A 149 17.25 15.07 -0.58
C THR A 149 17.52 14.90 -2.06
N ASP A 150 17.52 13.66 -2.55
CA ASP A 150 17.80 13.33 -3.95
C ASP A 150 16.67 13.79 -4.88
N LEU A 151 15.40 13.64 -4.46
CA LEU A 151 14.26 14.23 -5.16
C LEU A 151 14.37 15.75 -5.28
N ILE A 152 14.77 16.43 -4.20
CA ILE A 152 14.95 17.88 -4.22
C ILE A 152 16.06 18.24 -5.20
N ALA A 153 17.19 17.54 -5.17
CA ALA A 153 18.33 17.78 -6.04
C ALA A 153 17.96 17.56 -7.52
N GLU A 154 17.26 16.45 -7.83
CA GLU A 154 16.80 16.16 -9.18
C GLU A 154 15.91 17.28 -9.74
N PHE A 155 14.86 17.67 -9.02
CA PHE A 155 13.95 18.71 -9.49
C PHE A 155 14.56 20.10 -9.50
N GLN A 156 15.55 20.40 -8.65
CA GLN A 156 16.31 21.64 -8.71
C GLN A 156 17.24 21.68 -9.92
N GLY A 157 17.84 20.53 -10.29
CA GLY A 157 18.65 20.39 -11.49
C GLY A 157 17.84 20.59 -12.78
N GLU A 158 16.60 20.11 -12.82
CA GLU A 158 15.67 20.32 -13.94
C GLU A 158 15.17 21.77 -14.02
N ALA A 159 14.99 22.43 -12.88
CA ALA A 159 14.59 23.83 -12.82
C ALA A 159 15.80 24.73 -13.11
N LYS A 160 15.89 25.31 -14.32
CA LYS A 160 16.95 26.25 -14.76
C LYS A 160 17.05 27.55 -13.91
N ALA A 161 16.44 27.63 -12.76
CA ALA A 161 16.42 28.78 -11.89
C ALA A 161 16.81 28.43 -10.46
N LYS A 162 17.52 29.35 -9.79
CA LYS A 162 17.86 29.34 -8.36
C LYS A 162 16.62 29.44 -7.44
N MET A 163 15.53 28.77 -7.77
CA MET A 163 14.27 28.84 -7.04
C MET A 163 14.19 27.67 -6.08
N GLN A 164 14.12 27.95 -4.80
CA GLN A 164 13.87 26.93 -3.78
C GLN A 164 12.44 26.39 -3.99
N LEU A 165 12.34 25.12 -4.40
CA LEU A 165 11.06 24.45 -4.58
C LEU A 165 10.37 24.26 -3.22
N ARG A 166 9.08 24.59 -3.16
CA ARG A 166 8.26 24.29 -1.99
C ARG A 166 7.88 22.82 -1.97
N GLU A 167 7.63 22.29 -0.79
CA GLU A 167 7.24 20.89 -0.58
C GLU A 167 6.05 20.46 -1.46
N ASP A 168 5.02 21.30 -1.57
CA ASP A 168 3.85 21.04 -2.39
C ASP A 168 4.16 20.93 -3.88
N GLN A 169 5.14 21.68 -4.37
CA GLN A 169 5.60 21.62 -5.75
C GLN A 169 6.39 20.33 -6.02
N VAL A 170 7.27 19.95 -5.10
CA VAL A 170 8.00 18.66 -5.19
C VAL A 170 7.02 17.49 -5.24
N LEU A 171 6.08 17.43 -4.32
CA LEU A 171 5.05 16.37 -4.29
C LEU A 171 4.15 16.36 -5.53
N SER A 172 3.84 17.54 -6.10
CA SER A 172 3.11 17.64 -7.37
C SER A 172 3.89 17.02 -8.52
N ASN A 173 5.19 17.30 -8.60
CA ASN A 173 6.07 16.77 -9.61
C ASN A 173 6.21 15.25 -9.46
N VAL A 174 6.43 14.75 -8.25
CA VAL A 174 6.42 13.30 -7.95
C VAL A 174 5.13 12.65 -8.46
N GLY A 175 3.97 13.18 -8.08
CA GLY A 175 2.69 12.64 -8.53
C GLY A 175 2.52 12.64 -10.05
N THR A 176 3.04 13.66 -10.75
CA THR A 176 3.03 13.72 -12.21
C THR A 176 3.91 12.63 -12.80
N LYS A 177 5.14 12.50 -12.32
CA LYS A 177 6.11 11.49 -12.77
C LYS A 177 5.60 10.07 -12.52
N LEU A 178 5.09 9.77 -11.31
CA LEU A 178 4.50 8.46 -11.01
C LEU A 178 3.34 8.13 -11.96
N LYS A 179 2.49 9.10 -12.28
CA LYS A 179 1.42 8.90 -13.26
C LYS A 179 1.96 8.65 -14.68
N GLU A 180 3.04 9.29 -15.08
CA GLU A 180 3.73 9.04 -16.35
C GLU A 180 4.29 7.63 -16.40
N LEU A 181 4.94 7.15 -15.33
CA LEU A 181 5.47 5.79 -15.22
C LEU A 181 4.38 4.74 -15.41
N THR A 182 3.17 4.94 -14.82
CA THR A 182 2.07 3.99 -15.01
C THR A 182 1.68 3.84 -16.48
N ARG A 183 1.75 4.92 -17.24
CA ARG A 183 1.41 4.93 -18.69
C ARG A 183 2.55 4.37 -19.53
N LYS A 184 3.80 4.76 -19.21
CA LYS A 184 5.00 4.34 -19.95
C LYS A 184 5.18 2.82 -19.91
N TYR A 185 4.98 2.22 -18.74
CA TYR A 185 5.23 0.80 -18.50
C TYR A 185 3.95 -0.06 -18.46
N ASP A 186 2.78 0.53 -18.71
CA ASP A 186 1.47 -0.16 -18.68
C ASP A 186 1.22 -0.91 -17.37
N ILE A 187 1.56 -0.29 -16.24
CA ILE A 187 1.46 -0.84 -14.88
C ILE A 187 0.33 -0.19 -14.06
N SER A 188 -0.15 -0.90 -13.06
CA SER A 188 -0.85 -0.32 -11.90
C SER A 188 0.18 0.07 -10.84
N LEU A 189 0.09 1.28 -10.30
CA LEU A 189 0.92 1.75 -9.20
C LEU A 189 0.04 2.14 -8.03
N ASP A 190 0.24 1.47 -6.91
CA ASP A 190 -0.42 1.71 -5.64
C ASP A 190 0.58 2.29 -4.64
N THR A 191 0.23 3.40 -3.99
CA THR A 191 1.14 4.06 -3.06
C THR A 191 0.42 4.62 -1.85
N TRP A 192 1.22 5.00 -0.86
CA TRP A 192 0.77 5.66 0.35
C TRP A 192 1.37 7.06 0.47
N THR A 193 0.69 7.90 1.23
CA THR A 193 1.24 9.20 1.68
C THR A 193 0.73 9.50 3.08
N GLN A 194 1.35 10.47 3.72
CA GLN A 194 0.95 10.91 5.06
C GLN A 194 -0.13 11.98 4.99
N VAL A 195 -1.03 11.98 5.97
CA VAL A 195 -1.93 13.10 6.22
C VAL A 195 -1.21 14.21 7.02
N SER A 196 -1.64 15.46 6.85
CA SER A 196 -1.13 16.61 7.62
C SER A 196 -1.47 16.48 9.10
N GLY A 197 -0.78 17.26 9.96
CA GLY A 197 -1.01 17.24 11.41
C GLY A 197 -2.43 17.56 11.88
N ASP A 198 -3.22 18.24 11.05
CA ASP A 198 -4.61 18.65 11.35
C ASP A 198 -5.67 17.55 11.17
N TRP A 199 -5.25 16.34 10.81
CA TRP A 199 -6.16 15.19 10.64
C TRP A 199 -6.99 14.83 11.89
N LYS A 200 -6.55 15.29 13.08
CA LYS A 200 -7.26 15.09 14.35
C LYS A 200 -8.53 15.92 14.47
N ASN A 201 -8.66 16.98 13.68
CA ASN A 201 -9.88 17.76 13.62
C ASN A 201 -10.98 16.98 12.90
N GLU A 202 -11.93 16.47 13.65
CA GLU A 202 -12.98 15.53 13.22
C GLU A 202 -13.84 16.03 12.04
N ASN A 203 -13.81 17.32 11.75
CA ASN A 203 -14.67 17.94 10.74
C ASN A 203 -14.09 17.86 9.31
N ASN A 204 -12.79 17.62 9.13
CA ASN A 204 -12.14 17.55 7.82
C ASN A 204 -11.68 16.12 7.51
N ARG A 205 -12.52 15.35 6.84
CA ARG A 205 -12.23 13.98 6.40
C ARG A 205 -12.25 13.85 4.88
N ASP A 206 -11.76 14.87 4.22
CA ASP A 206 -11.65 14.93 2.78
C ASP A 206 -10.17 15.08 2.33
N GLN A 207 -9.97 15.25 1.04
CA GLN A 207 -8.63 15.39 0.45
C GLN A 207 -7.80 16.57 1.02
N THR A 208 -8.40 17.52 1.75
CA THR A 208 -7.69 18.70 2.28
C THR A 208 -6.74 18.38 3.42
N ILE A 209 -6.92 17.23 4.08
CA ILE A 209 -6.04 16.75 5.15
C ILE A 209 -4.77 16.05 4.65
N ILE A 210 -4.64 15.82 3.36
CA ILE A 210 -3.46 15.15 2.79
C ILE A 210 -2.29 16.14 2.78
N ARG A 211 -1.12 15.74 3.25
CA ARG A 211 0.09 16.56 3.22
C ARG A 211 0.50 16.86 1.77
N GLY A 212 0.70 18.13 1.43
CA GLY A 212 0.91 18.57 0.04
C GLY A 212 -0.28 18.32 -0.88
N ALA A 213 -1.43 18.17 -0.31
CA ALA A 213 -2.66 17.49 -0.64
C ALA A 213 -3.19 17.63 -2.04
N LYS A 214 -3.50 18.86 -2.42
CA LYS A 214 -4.31 19.06 -3.64
C LYS A 214 -3.54 18.66 -4.89
N ALA A 215 -2.28 19.02 -4.93
CA ALA A 215 -1.44 18.81 -6.10
C ALA A 215 -1.18 17.30 -6.39
N LEU A 216 -0.98 16.49 -5.34
CA LEU A 216 -0.77 15.05 -5.46
C LEU A 216 -2.10 14.31 -5.71
N SER A 217 -3.17 14.67 -4.96
CA SER A 217 -4.49 14.04 -5.11
C SER A 217 -5.14 14.28 -6.48
N ASP A 218 -4.79 15.38 -7.16
CA ASP A 218 -5.26 15.66 -8.51
C ASP A 218 -4.68 14.70 -9.57
N LYS A 219 -3.53 14.08 -9.30
CA LYS A 219 -2.84 13.18 -10.25
C LYS A 219 -3.32 11.74 -10.17
N VAL A 220 -3.84 11.29 -9.03
CA VAL A 220 -4.30 9.91 -8.85
C VAL A 220 -5.60 9.61 -9.59
N ASP A 221 -5.79 8.34 -9.95
CA ASP A 221 -7.04 7.84 -10.53
C ASP A 221 -8.01 7.36 -9.45
N CYS A 222 -7.48 6.73 -8.39
CA CYS A 222 -8.23 6.40 -7.19
C CYS A 222 -7.50 6.94 -5.96
N GLY A 223 -8.22 7.69 -5.13
CA GLY A 223 -7.68 8.26 -3.90
C GLY A 223 -8.57 7.95 -2.72
N SER A 224 -7.95 7.46 -1.64
CA SER A 224 -8.63 7.11 -0.40
C SER A 224 -7.88 7.67 0.81
N ILE A 225 -8.58 7.86 1.91
CA ILE A 225 -8.02 8.24 3.19
C ILE A 225 -8.36 7.14 4.20
N MET A 226 -7.36 6.67 4.91
CA MET A 226 -7.51 5.68 5.96
C MET A 226 -7.35 6.33 7.34
N MET A 227 -8.35 6.18 8.19
CA MET A 227 -8.43 6.78 9.51
C MET A 227 -9.06 5.83 10.53
N ARG A 228 -8.93 6.16 11.81
CA ARG A 228 -9.70 5.50 12.85
C ARG A 228 -11.15 6.04 12.83
N PRO A 229 -12.17 5.16 12.99
CA PRO A 229 -13.54 5.62 13.10
C PRO A 229 -13.76 6.41 14.38
N THR A 230 -14.60 7.45 14.32
CA THR A 230 -15.04 8.17 15.52
C THR A 230 -16.09 7.39 16.29
N VAL A 231 -16.28 7.77 17.55
CA VAL A 231 -17.36 7.20 18.40
C VAL A 231 -18.74 7.42 17.76
N ALA A 232 -18.95 8.57 17.12
CA ALA A 232 -20.21 8.88 16.44
C ALA A 232 -20.45 7.98 15.22
N GLU A 233 -19.40 7.70 14.42
CA GLU A 233 -19.48 6.77 13.29
C GLU A 233 -19.71 5.34 13.75
N LEU A 234 -19.01 4.88 14.78
CA LEU A 234 -19.23 3.56 15.36
C LEU A 234 -20.65 3.37 15.84
N LYS A 235 -21.25 4.39 16.49
CA LYS A 235 -22.65 4.36 16.91
C LYS A 235 -23.62 4.23 15.73
N LYS A 236 -23.35 4.90 14.61
CA LYS A 236 -24.21 4.83 13.41
C LYS A 236 -24.22 3.43 12.77
N ILE A 237 -23.11 2.73 12.80
CA ILE A 237 -22.97 1.40 12.19
C ILE A 237 -23.22 0.25 13.17
N ASP A 238 -23.37 0.52 14.47
CA ASP A 238 -23.56 -0.48 15.52
C ASP A 238 -24.68 -1.51 15.22
N PRO A 239 -25.86 -1.12 14.70
CA PRO A 239 -26.91 -2.08 14.31
C PRO A 239 -26.45 -3.06 13.22
N ILE A 240 -25.65 -2.57 12.25
CA ILE A 240 -25.13 -3.39 11.15
C ILE A 240 -24.05 -4.35 11.69
N LEU A 241 -23.18 -3.86 12.57
CA LEU A 241 -22.11 -4.66 13.17
C LEU A 241 -22.69 -5.81 14.01
N LYS A 242 -23.71 -5.54 14.82
CA LYS A 242 -24.40 -6.58 15.63
C LYS A 242 -25.04 -7.66 14.76
N ASN A 243 -25.70 -7.27 13.68
CA ASN A 243 -26.44 -8.21 12.84
C ASN A 243 -25.56 -9.02 11.88
N ARG A 244 -24.44 -8.47 11.41
CA ARG A 244 -23.62 -9.10 10.37
C ARG A 244 -22.24 -9.57 10.83
N PHE A 245 -21.69 -8.95 11.87
CA PHE A 245 -20.29 -9.15 12.27
C PHE A 245 -20.14 -9.50 13.75
N GLY A 246 -21.17 -9.99 14.40
CA GLY A 246 -21.13 -10.40 15.81
C GLY A 246 -20.75 -9.28 16.79
N GLY A 247 -20.96 -8.02 16.38
CA GLY A 247 -20.66 -6.85 17.21
C GLY A 247 -19.19 -6.40 17.21
N GLN A 248 -18.32 -7.04 16.41
CA GLN A 248 -16.93 -6.58 16.25
C GLN A 248 -16.89 -5.16 15.69
N LYS A 249 -16.14 -4.28 16.38
CA LYS A 249 -15.98 -2.89 15.97
C LYS A 249 -14.77 -2.75 15.04
N PRO A 250 -14.91 -2.07 13.88
CA PRO A 250 -13.79 -1.78 13.02
C PRO A 250 -12.82 -0.82 13.74
N ASN A 251 -11.53 -1.06 13.58
CA ASN A 251 -10.47 -0.19 14.06
C ASN A 251 -9.97 0.78 12.99
N LEU A 252 -10.32 0.54 11.73
CA LEU A 252 -9.97 1.38 10.58
C LEU A 252 -11.20 1.68 9.73
N TYR A 253 -11.14 2.85 9.10
CA TYR A 253 -12.15 3.37 8.18
C TYR A 253 -11.44 3.89 6.93
N ILE A 254 -11.92 3.51 5.75
CA ILE A 254 -11.39 3.96 4.47
C ILE A 254 -12.45 4.78 3.74
N ALA A 255 -12.14 6.06 3.49
CA ALA A 255 -12.97 6.97 2.71
C ALA A 255 -12.36 7.19 1.33
N THR A 256 -13.06 6.80 0.27
CA THR A 256 -12.63 7.07 -1.10
C THR A 256 -13.17 8.43 -1.54
N TYR A 257 -12.28 9.38 -1.82
CA TYR A 257 -12.62 10.73 -2.29
C TYR A 257 -12.55 10.88 -3.80
N LYS A 258 -11.85 9.97 -4.50
CA LYS A 258 -11.70 9.99 -5.96
C LYS A 258 -11.69 8.57 -6.52
N ASN A 259 -12.41 8.36 -7.62
CA ASN A 259 -12.45 7.07 -8.30
C ASN A 259 -12.79 7.25 -9.79
N ARG A 260 -11.78 7.42 -10.63
CA ARG A 260 -11.98 7.67 -12.08
C ARG A 260 -12.40 6.44 -12.87
N GLY A 261 -12.18 5.26 -12.36
CA GLY A 261 -12.42 4.00 -13.09
C GLY A 261 -13.51 3.10 -12.50
N GLY A 262 -14.15 3.51 -11.42
CA GLY A 262 -15.16 2.75 -10.70
C GLY A 262 -16.52 3.42 -10.68
N LYS A 263 -17.52 2.69 -10.20
CA LYS A 263 -18.82 3.30 -9.87
C LYS A 263 -18.62 4.21 -8.67
N PHE A 264 -19.01 5.47 -8.80
CA PHE A 264 -19.00 6.40 -7.69
C PHE A 264 -20.14 5.99 -6.73
N VAL A 265 -19.83 5.13 -5.79
CA VAL A 265 -20.74 4.85 -4.68
C VAL A 265 -20.25 5.74 -3.54
N ASN A 266 -21.00 6.81 -3.27
CA ASN A 266 -20.86 7.55 -2.01
C ASN A 266 -21.26 6.60 -0.88
N VAL A 267 -20.36 5.73 -0.47
CA VAL A 267 -20.50 4.98 0.77
C VAL A 267 -20.10 5.96 1.87
N LYS A 268 -21.08 6.72 2.35
CA LYS A 268 -20.97 7.43 3.61
C LYS A 268 -21.20 6.47 4.75
#